data_4ed73103b6558077e4b0a991f265e690
#
_entry.id   4ed73103b6558077e4b0a991f265e690
#
_cell.length_a   1.000
_cell.length_b   1.000
_cell.length_c   1.000
_cell.angle_alpha   90.00
_cell.angle_beta   90.00
_cell.angle_gamma   90.00
#
_symmetry.space_group_name_H-M   'P 1'
#
loop_
_entity.id
_entity.type
_entity.pdbx_description
1 polymer ?
#
loop_
_entity_poly.entity_id
_entity_poly.type
_entity_poly.pdbx_seq_one_letter_code
_entity_poly.pdbx_strand_id
1 'polypeptide(L)'
;MAVIHLLSQNTIDQIAAGEVVERPRSVVKELTENAIDAGATAISVEIKEGGISLIRVTDNGSGIEKSQIRKAFLRHATSKIEDAQDLPHIQSLGFRGEALSSICAVSQMELITKTQEDFTGIHYQIEGGAECEFSEIGAPKGTTFLVRNLFYNVPARR
;
A
#
# COMPACT_ATOMS: atom_id res chain seq x y z
N MET A 1 -30.49 17.14 -4.21
CA MET A 1 -29.99 16.93 -3.99
C MET A 1 -29.55 16.96 -2.98
N ALA A 2 -29.89 17.08 -2.45
CA ALA A 2 -29.50 17.00 -1.47
C ALA A 2 -28.48 16.42 -1.18
N VAL A 3 -27.71 16.62 -1.62
CA VAL A 3 -26.69 15.94 -1.53
C VAL A 3 -25.75 16.40 -0.60
N ILE A 4 -26.01 17.28 0.24
CA ILE A 4 -25.10 17.66 1.22
C ILE A 4 -25.32 16.79 2.38
N HIS A 5 -24.46 15.85 2.61
CA HIS A 5 -24.51 15.00 3.76
C HIS A 5 -23.10 14.53 4.01
N LEU A 6 -22.86 14.03 5.19
CA LEU A 6 -21.54 13.57 5.57
C LEU A 6 -21.22 12.31 4.82
N LEU A 7 -20.04 12.29 4.23
CA LEU A 7 -19.54 11.10 3.58
C LEU A 7 -18.82 10.26 4.64
N SER A 8 -18.89 8.95 4.49
CA SER A 8 -18.15 8.07 5.37
C SER A 8 -16.66 8.23 5.07
N GLN A 9 -15.83 7.90 6.04
CA GLN A 9 -14.40 7.97 5.85
C GLN A 9 -13.98 7.08 4.69
N ASN A 10 -14.61 5.92 4.55
CA ASN A 10 -14.29 5.02 3.46
C ASN A 10 -14.61 5.66 2.10
N THR A 11 -15.70 6.37 2.00
CA THR A 11 -16.05 7.04 0.75
C THR A 11 -15.05 8.15 0.43
N ILE A 12 -14.65 8.91 1.45
CA ILE A 12 -13.66 9.95 1.25
C ILE A 12 -12.34 9.34 0.77
N ASP A 13 -11.94 8.23 1.35
CA ASP A 13 -10.70 7.55 0.95
C ASP A 13 -10.79 7.04 -0.48
N GLN A 14 -11.94 6.55 -0.89
CA GLN A 14 -12.13 6.09 -2.25
C GLN A 14 -12.04 7.23 -3.25
N ILE A 15 -12.58 8.39 -2.90
CA ILE A 15 -12.48 9.55 -3.77
C ILE A 15 -11.02 9.98 -3.90
N ALA A 16 -10.32 10.03 -2.79
CA ALA A 16 -8.90 10.40 -2.80
C ALA A 16 -8.09 9.37 -3.59
N ALA A 17 -8.40 8.08 -3.43
CA ALA A 17 -7.72 7.04 -4.17
C ALA A 17 -7.96 7.20 -5.66
N GLY A 18 -9.15 7.65 -6.05
CA GLY A 18 -9.44 7.90 -7.45
C GLY A 18 -8.58 8.98 -8.06
N GLU A 19 -8.10 9.90 -7.23
CA GLU A 19 -7.21 10.94 -7.71
C GLU A 19 -5.76 10.46 -7.79
N VAL A 20 -5.36 9.60 -6.86
CA VAL A 20 -3.99 9.10 -6.79
C VAL A 20 -3.82 7.86 -7.63
N VAL A 21 -4.82 6.99 -7.63
CA VAL A 21 -4.76 5.71 -8.33
C VAL A 21 -5.77 5.72 -9.44
N GLU A 22 -5.40 6.29 -10.57
CA GLU A 22 -6.31 6.34 -11.70
C GLU A 22 -6.30 5.08 -12.52
N ARG A 23 -5.17 4.41 -12.58
CA ARG A 23 -4.96 3.26 -13.46
C ARG A 23 -4.07 2.25 -12.79
N PRO A 24 -4.16 0.99 -13.21
CA PRO A 24 -3.26 -0.04 -12.67
C PRO A 24 -1.78 0.32 -12.81
N ARG A 25 -1.39 0.98 -13.88
CA ARG A 25 0.02 1.35 -14.05
C ARG A 25 0.51 2.30 -12.96
N SER A 26 -0.38 3.11 -12.40
CA SER A 26 -0.01 3.98 -11.28
C SER A 26 0.33 3.17 -10.05
N VAL A 27 -0.40 2.09 -9.83
CA VAL A 27 -0.12 1.17 -8.72
C VAL A 27 1.24 0.52 -8.92
N VAL A 28 1.51 0.01 -10.12
CA VAL A 28 2.79 -0.63 -10.43
C VAL A 28 3.92 0.36 -10.19
N LYS A 29 3.76 1.58 -10.65
CA LYS A 29 4.78 2.61 -10.49
C LYS A 29 5.07 2.86 -9.01
N GLU A 30 4.03 3.04 -8.20
CA GLU A 30 4.20 3.33 -6.79
C GLU A 30 4.87 2.18 -6.05
N LEU A 31 4.44 0.95 -6.31
CA LEU A 31 5.03 -0.19 -5.65
C LEU A 31 6.47 -0.42 -6.08
N THR A 32 6.77 -0.16 -7.35
CA THR A 32 8.13 -0.28 -7.85
C THR A 32 9.03 0.78 -7.24
N GLU A 33 8.53 2.00 -7.10
CA GLU A 33 9.30 3.06 -6.47
C GLU A 33 9.57 2.74 -5.01
N ASN A 34 8.60 2.13 -4.32
CA ASN A 34 8.83 1.71 -2.95
C ASN A 34 9.94 0.67 -2.87
N ALA A 35 9.99 -0.25 -3.83
CA ALA A 35 11.03 -1.26 -3.85
C ALA A 35 12.40 -0.63 -4.08
N ILE A 36 12.47 0.34 -4.96
CA ILE A 36 13.72 1.04 -5.23
C ILE A 36 14.18 1.79 -3.97
N ASP A 37 13.24 2.46 -3.31
CA ASP A 37 13.58 3.19 -2.09
C ASP A 37 14.02 2.26 -0.97
N ALA A 38 13.57 1.02 -0.99
CA ALA A 38 13.99 0.02 -0.01
C ALA A 38 15.35 -0.58 -0.34
N GLY A 39 16.00 -0.09 -1.38
CA GLY A 39 17.32 -0.56 -1.75
C GLY A 39 17.33 -1.90 -2.47
N ALA A 40 16.23 -2.25 -3.13
CA ALA A 40 16.15 -3.52 -3.83
C ALA A 40 17.13 -3.56 -4.99
N THR A 41 17.76 -4.71 -5.18
CA THR A 41 18.61 -4.96 -6.35
C THR A 41 17.91 -5.86 -7.35
N ALA A 42 16.78 -6.44 -6.96
CA ALA A 42 15.97 -7.27 -7.85
C ALA A 42 14.51 -7.00 -7.57
N ILE A 43 13.75 -6.73 -8.62
CA ILE A 43 12.33 -6.45 -8.52
C ILE A 43 11.62 -7.28 -9.59
N SER A 44 10.57 -7.98 -9.18
CA SER A 44 9.78 -8.82 -10.06
C SER A 44 8.36 -8.29 -10.07
N VAL A 45 7.77 -8.17 -11.25
CA VAL A 45 6.40 -7.66 -11.38
C VAL A 45 5.58 -8.67 -12.17
N GLU A 46 4.41 -9.03 -11.64
CA GLU A 46 3.47 -9.89 -12.32
C GLU A 46 2.13 -9.17 -12.41
N ILE A 47 1.50 -9.21 -13.57
CA ILE A 47 0.24 -8.52 -13.81
C ILE A 47 -0.70 -9.46 -14.52
N LYS A 48 -1.96 -9.51 -14.06
CA LYS A 48 -3.01 -10.29 -14.72
C LYS A 48 -4.17 -9.38 -15.06
N GLU A 49 -4.73 -9.59 -16.23
CA GLU A 49 -5.89 -8.84 -16.73
C GLU A 49 -5.65 -7.33 -16.67
N GLY A 50 -4.51 -6.91 -17.20
CA GLY A 50 -4.17 -5.49 -17.26
C GLY A 50 -3.97 -4.86 -15.88
N GLY A 51 -3.81 -5.67 -14.84
CA GLY A 51 -3.64 -5.18 -13.48
C GLY A 51 -4.92 -5.08 -12.68
N ILE A 52 -6.07 -5.39 -13.29
CA ILE A 52 -7.35 -5.32 -12.56
C ILE A 52 -7.48 -6.51 -11.62
N SER A 53 -7.13 -7.71 -12.07
CA SER A 53 -7.29 -8.88 -11.21
C SER A 53 -6.09 -9.12 -10.30
N LEU A 54 -4.88 -8.81 -10.76
CA LEU A 54 -3.68 -8.98 -9.94
C LEU A 54 -2.55 -8.07 -10.39
N ILE A 55 -1.93 -7.44 -9.39
CA ILE A 55 -0.61 -6.83 -9.55
C ILE A 55 0.23 -7.39 -8.41
N ARG A 56 1.34 -8.02 -8.73
CA ARG A 56 2.27 -8.52 -7.71
C ARG A 56 3.64 -7.91 -7.95
N VAL A 57 4.19 -7.26 -6.92
CA VAL A 57 5.52 -6.69 -6.98
C VAL A 57 6.34 -7.28 -5.85
N THR A 58 7.39 -7.99 -6.20
CA THR A 58 8.28 -8.65 -5.23
C THR A 58 9.66 -8.02 -5.33
N ASP A 59 10.25 -7.72 -4.18
CA ASP A 59 11.59 -7.16 -4.16
C ASP A 59 12.43 -7.81 -3.05
N ASN A 60 13.74 -7.60 -3.13
CA ASN A 60 14.68 -8.09 -2.13
C ASN A 60 15.27 -6.94 -1.31
N GLY A 61 14.53 -5.87 -1.15
CA GLY A 61 14.98 -4.72 -0.39
C GLY A 61 14.98 -4.94 1.11
N SER A 62 14.98 -3.86 1.85
CA SER A 62 15.15 -3.91 3.30
C SER A 62 13.97 -4.48 4.05
N GLY A 63 12.80 -4.59 3.43
CA GLY A 63 11.59 -5.03 4.11
C GLY A 63 11.00 -3.91 4.97
N ILE A 64 9.88 -4.22 5.60
CA ILE A 64 9.19 -3.27 6.47
C ILE A 64 9.15 -3.88 7.86
N GLU A 65 9.61 -3.14 8.86
CA GLU A 65 9.58 -3.61 10.22
C GLU A 65 8.14 -3.82 10.68
N LYS A 66 7.95 -4.86 11.48
CA LYS A 66 6.65 -5.23 12.00
C LYS A 66 5.91 -4.02 12.61
N SER A 67 6.62 -3.21 13.36
CA SER A 67 6.01 -2.07 14.04
C SER A 67 5.58 -0.96 13.07
N GLN A 68 6.05 -0.99 11.82
CA GLN A 68 5.74 0.04 10.85
C GLN A 68 4.69 -0.38 9.82
N ILE A 69 4.33 -1.66 9.79
CA ILE A 69 3.47 -2.16 8.73
C ILE A 69 2.10 -1.46 8.74
N ARG A 70 1.43 -1.46 9.89
CA ARG A 70 0.10 -0.84 9.95
C ARG A 70 0.16 0.64 9.63
N LYS A 71 1.23 1.29 10.06
CA LYS A 71 1.38 2.73 9.80
C LYS A 71 1.54 3.02 8.31
N ALA A 72 2.15 2.12 7.58
CA ALA A 72 2.36 2.32 6.15
C ALA A 72 1.05 2.39 5.39
N PHE A 73 -0.01 1.78 5.92
CA PHE A 73 -1.31 1.75 5.25
C PHE A 73 -2.29 2.76 5.81
N LEU A 74 -1.93 3.53 6.82
CA LEU A 74 -2.83 4.51 7.39
C LEU A 74 -2.79 5.79 6.57
N ARG A 75 -3.98 6.28 6.21
CA ARG A 75 -4.06 7.48 5.41
C ARG A 75 -3.46 8.68 6.10
N HIS A 76 -3.61 8.74 7.39
CA HIS A 76 -3.11 9.88 8.16
C HIS A 76 -1.79 9.62 8.82
N ALA A 77 -1.02 8.67 8.30
CA ALA A 77 0.31 8.43 8.82
C ALA A 77 1.15 9.68 8.72
N THR A 78 0.92 10.47 7.68
CA THR A 78 1.66 11.69 7.47
C THR A 78 1.20 12.81 8.35
N SER A 79 0.06 12.69 8.99
CA SER A 79 -0.41 13.77 9.84
C SER A 79 0.44 13.93 11.10
N LYS A 80 1.30 12.97 11.35
CA LYS A 80 2.18 13.08 12.47
C LYS A 80 3.40 13.85 12.16
N ILE A 81 3.46 14.38 11.04
CA ILE A 81 4.51 15.09 10.59
C ILE A 81 4.45 16.48 10.96
N GLU A 82 3.70 16.85 11.83
CA GLU A 82 3.80 18.17 12.28
C GLU A 82 5.05 18.40 12.99
N ASP A 83 5.78 17.39 13.30
CA ASP A 83 7.08 17.55 13.85
C ASP A 83 8.00 17.93 12.71
N ALA A 84 8.44 19.13 12.68
CA ALA A 84 9.27 19.63 11.61
C ALA A 84 10.55 18.85 11.45
N GLN A 85 11.01 18.21 12.49
CA GLN A 85 12.23 17.44 12.42
C GLN A 85 12.07 16.23 11.54
N ASP A 86 10.85 15.76 11.38
CA ASP A 86 10.59 14.58 10.58
C ASP A 86 10.35 14.91 9.13
N LEU A 87 10.23 16.19 8.81
CA LEU A 87 9.89 16.58 7.45
C LEU A 87 10.80 16.02 6.37
N PRO A 88 12.11 16.15 6.47
CA PRO A 88 12.96 15.64 5.40
C PRO A 88 12.82 14.13 5.25
N HIS A 89 12.58 13.44 6.34
CA HIS A 89 12.43 12.01 6.32
C HIS A 89 11.08 11.64 5.77
N ILE A 90 10.08 12.40 6.09
CA ILE A 90 8.74 12.11 5.71
C ILE A 90 8.42 12.55 4.32
N GLN A 91 9.14 13.46 3.76
CA GLN A 91 8.89 13.89 2.42
C GLN A 91 8.89 12.74 1.45
N SER A 92 9.75 11.77 1.63
CA SER A 92 9.70 10.63 0.74
C SER A 92 8.75 9.56 1.24
N LEU A 93 8.67 9.39 2.55
CA LEU A 93 7.84 8.33 3.10
C LEU A 93 6.38 8.71 3.19
N GLY A 94 6.09 9.96 3.54
CA GLY A 94 4.71 10.38 3.70
C GLY A 94 3.93 10.30 2.42
N PHE A 95 4.55 10.69 1.33
CA PHE A 95 3.91 10.63 0.03
C PHE A 95 3.56 9.19 -0.31
N ARG A 96 4.50 8.28 -0.13
CA ARG A 96 4.27 6.89 -0.47
C ARG A 96 3.34 6.22 0.53
N GLY A 97 3.35 6.66 1.76
CA GLY A 97 2.42 6.17 2.74
C GLY A 97 0.97 6.47 2.35
N GLU A 98 0.75 7.64 1.76
CA GLU A 98 -0.59 7.97 1.29
C GLU A 98 -0.97 7.15 0.07
N ALA A 99 -0.03 6.84 -0.80
CA ALA A 99 -0.30 6.01 -1.95
C ALA A 99 -0.74 4.62 -1.52
N LEU A 100 -0.07 4.02 -0.54
CA LEU A 100 -0.46 2.71 -0.06
C LEU A 100 -1.85 2.71 0.54
N SER A 101 -2.19 3.71 1.33
CA SER A 101 -3.52 3.79 1.90
C SER A 101 -4.58 3.97 0.83
N SER A 102 -4.26 4.71 -0.21
CA SER A 102 -5.18 4.91 -1.33
C SER A 102 -5.38 3.63 -2.11
N ILE A 103 -4.33 2.88 -2.34
CA ILE A 103 -4.42 1.62 -3.07
C ILE A 103 -5.24 0.61 -2.29
N CYS A 104 -4.98 0.46 -1.00
CA CYS A 104 -5.68 -0.54 -0.21
C CYS A 104 -7.15 -0.19 -0.01
N ALA A 105 -7.52 1.09 -0.12
CA ALA A 105 -8.90 1.49 0.00
C ALA A 105 -9.76 0.98 -1.17
N VAL A 106 -9.14 0.71 -2.32
CA VAL A 106 -9.89 0.30 -3.52
C VAL A 106 -9.48 -1.07 -4.04
N SER A 107 -8.86 -1.88 -3.20
CA SER A 107 -8.39 -3.20 -3.62
C SER A 107 -8.38 -4.17 -2.46
N GLN A 108 -8.08 -5.42 -2.76
CA GLN A 108 -7.81 -6.46 -1.78
C GLN A 108 -6.30 -6.65 -1.80
N MET A 109 -5.63 -6.22 -0.74
CA MET A 109 -4.19 -6.11 -0.74
C MET A 109 -3.55 -7.04 0.27
N GLU A 110 -2.45 -7.68 -0.12
CA GLU A 110 -1.65 -8.49 0.78
C GLU A 110 -0.23 -7.98 0.76
N LEU A 111 0.42 -8.07 1.91
CA LEU A 111 1.82 -7.73 2.05
C LEU A 111 2.52 -8.87 2.74
N ILE A 112 3.63 -9.30 2.18
CA ILE A 112 4.51 -10.26 2.84
C ILE A 112 5.86 -9.57 2.91
N THR A 113 6.39 -9.39 4.11
CA THR A 113 7.62 -8.63 4.25
C THR A 113 8.46 -9.17 5.39
N LYS A 114 9.75 -9.05 5.26
CA LYS A 114 10.70 -9.45 6.29
C LYS A 114 11.93 -8.57 6.20
N THR A 115 12.38 -8.08 7.35
CA THR A 115 13.65 -7.37 7.42
C THR A 115 14.77 -8.36 7.69
N GLN A 116 15.99 -7.91 7.51
CA GLN A 116 17.14 -8.79 7.73
C GLN A 116 17.30 -9.16 9.19
N GLU A 117 16.93 -8.27 10.11
CA GLU A 117 17.07 -8.50 11.53
C GLU A 117 16.00 -9.41 12.10
N ASP A 118 14.85 -9.50 11.47
CA ASP A 118 13.74 -10.29 11.99
C ASP A 118 13.91 -11.75 11.61
N PHE A 119 13.53 -12.63 12.53
CA PHE A 119 13.63 -14.06 12.30
C PHE A 119 12.54 -14.55 11.37
N THR A 120 11.35 -13.99 11.49
CA THR A 120 10.23 -14.35 10.64
C THR A 120 9.72 -13.12 9.92
N GLY A 121 8.98 -13.33 8.83
CA GLY A 121 8.29 -12.27 8.15
C GLY A 121 6.89 -12.09 8.68
N ILE A 122 6.17 -11.14 8.09
CA ILE A 122 4.78 -10.86 8.43
C ILE A 122 3.94 -10.98 7.18
N HIS A 123 2.78 -11.60 7.34
CA HIS A 123 1.73 -11.62 6.34
C HIS A 123 0.62 -10.69 6.81
N TYR A 124 0.36 -9.66 6.04
CA TYR A 124 -0.63 -8.64 6.36
C TYR A 124 -1.64 -8.58 5.23
N GLN A 125 -2.91 -8.60 5.56
CA GLN A 125 -3.96 -8.52 4.56
C GLN A 125 -4.93 -7.43 4.93
N ILE A 126 -5.27 -6.60 3.95
CA ILE A 126 -6.16 -5.46 4.15
C ILE A 126 -7.03 -5.35 2.90
N GLU A 127 -8.33 -5.18 3.09
CA GLU A 127 -9.28 -5.11 1.98
C GLU A 127 -10.19 -3.92 2.17
N GLY A 128 -10.24 -3.06 1.15
CA GLY A 128 -11.05 -1.87 1.24
C GLY A 128 -10.70 -0.99 2.42
N GLY A 129 -9.45 -1.05 2.85
CA GLY A 129 -8.98 -0.28 3.98
C GLY A 129 -9.18 -0.93 5.35
N ALA A 130 -9.74 -2.16 5.40
CA ALA A 130 -9.97 -2.85 6.66
C ALA A 130 -8.99 -4.01 6.82
N GLU A 131 -8.28 -4.02 7.92
CA GLU A 131 -7.31 -5.08 8.20
C GLU A 131 -8.02 -6.42 8.37
N CYS A 132 -7.54 -7.45 7.69
CA CYS A 132 -8.10 -8.78 7.73
C CYS A 132 -7.17 -9.76 8.43
N GLU A 133 -5.87 -9.59 8.31
CA GLU A 133 -4.91 -10.52 8.91
C GLU A 133 -3.59 -9.84 9.19
N PHE A 134 -2.96 -10.25 10.28
CA PHE A 134 -1.61 -9.81 10.63
C PHE A 134 -0.98 -10.98 11.38
N SER A 135 -0.15 -11.75 10.69
CA SER A 135 0.41 -12.96 11.28
C SER A 135 1.87 -13.13 10.85
N GLU A 136 2.59 -13.94 11.60
CA GLU A 136 3.97 -14.27 11.25
C GLU A 136 3.99 -15.36 10.20
N ILE A 137 4.98 -15.29 9.31
CA ILE A 137 5.10 -16.25 8.23
C ILE A 137 6.57 -16.39 7.88
N GLY A 138 6.96 -17.56 7.38
CA GLY A 138 8.30 -17.73 6.85
C GLY A 138 8.42 -17.01 5.52
N ALA A 139 9.43 -16.17 5.38
CA ALA A 139 9.62 -15.40 4.16
C ALA A 139 11.08 -15.00 4.01
N PRO A 140 11.55 -14.76 2.79
CA PRO A 140 12.88 -14.21 2.60
C PRO A 140 12.88 -12.72 2.90
N LYS A 141 14.06 -12.16 3.10
CA LYS A 141 14.20 -10.72 3.25
C LYS A 141 13.64 -10.02 2.02
N GLY A 142 12.88 -8.97 2.24
CA GLY A 142 12.29 -8.17 1.17
C GLY A 142 10.81 -7.98 1.38
N THR A 143 10.13 -7.59 0.31
CA THR A 143 8.72 -7.27 0.38
C THR A 143 8.01 -7.76 -0.88
N THR A 144 6.83 -8.36 -0.68
CA THR A 144 5.93 -8.70 -1.77
C THR A 144 4.61 -8.00 -1.50
N PHE A 145 4.17 -7.20 -2.47
CA PHE A 145 2.82 -6.63 -2.46
C PHE A 145 1.98 -7.38 -3.47
N LEU A 146 0.77 -7.78 -3.06
CA LEU A 146 -0.21 -8.34 -3.97
C LEU A 146 -1.44 -7.45 -3.92
N VAL A 147 -1.81 -6.91 -5.05
CA VAL A 147 -2.99 -6.06 -5.16
C VAL A 147 -3.97 -6.81 -6.05
N ARG A 148 -5.08 -7.24 -5.48
CA ARG A 148 -6.09 -8.01 -6.18
C ARG A 148 -7.37 -7.23 -6.32
N ASN A 149 -8.06 -7.48 -7.42
CA ASN A 149 -9.40 -6.94 -7.65
C ASN A 149 -9.45 -5.42 -7.49
N LEU A 150 -8.51 -4.77 -8.16
CA LEU A 150 -8.41 -3.32 -8.11
C LEU A 150 -9.73 -2.69 -8.52
N PHE A 151 -10.18 -1.71 -7.76
CA PHE A 151 -11.44 -1.00 -7.95
C PHE A 151 -12.69 -1.87 -7.77
N TYR A 152 -12.56 -2.99 -7.05
CA TYR A 152 -13.71 -3.89 -6.87
C TYR A 152 -14.88 -3.18 -6.18
N ASN A 153 -14.58 -2.19 -5.35
CA ASN A 153 -15.60 -1.45 -4.63
C ASN A 153 -15.85 -0.07 -5.25
N VAL A 154 -15.34 0.18 -6.45
CA VAL A 154 -15.56 1.42 -7.17
C VAL A 154 -15.90 1.03 -8.62
N PRO A 155 -17.13 0.54 -8.86
CA PRO A 155 -17.46 -0.04 -10.17
C PRO A 155 -17.27 0.89 -11.35
N ALA A 156 -17.43 2.18 -11.16
CA ALA A 156 -17.27 3.14 -12.25
C ALA A 156 -15.83 3.19 -12.78
N ARG A 157 -14.87 2.69 -12.00
CA ARG A 157 -13.49 2.70 -12.43
C ARG A 157 -13.03 1.36 -12.98
N ARG A 158 -13.80 0.34 -12.74
CA ARG A 158 -13.46 -0.98 -13.22
C ARG A 158 -13.96 -1.19 -14.64
#